data_b35b846e99b0456a2bda35cc9b435d8c
#
_entry.id   b35b846e99b0456a2bda35cc9b435d8c
#
_cell.length_a   1.000
_cell.length_b   1.000
_cell.length_c   1.000
_cell.angle_alpha   90.00
_cell.angle_beta   90.00
_cell.angle_gamma   90.00
#
_symmetry.space_group_name_H-M   'P 1'
#
loop_
_entity.id
_entity.type
_entity.pdbx_description
1 polymer ?
#
loop_
_entity_poly.entity_id
_entity_poly.type
_entity_poly.pdbx_seq_one_letter_code
_entity_poly.pdbx_strand_id
1 'polypeptide(L)'
;MKVTSSKLIEQKKPVLKQLLDRLLQTYSYASILMTDSKGKQYTISKQGISITENMFVELGYVVKVYDGESYGEYAFSHIDENEIDTIAEEVKNHVMPWAKKLPDDMKVKQYPEIPDEAYHFEKSTDYEVLPEELGDEEIVKRLGAVREKAMAQDEKIVEIKTACVYQIYHKLFLSPNKDMTQNVMWTNGMIMGLIPKGEEMKMAFDSCSGCGGMEILDDMETKIPPLVQKLNDLATSEPITPGEYDCICAPDVTGMIVHEAFGHGVEMDMFVKKRALAEKYIGEYVASPLVTMHDGAAAASETATFFFDDEGTLAQDTVIIDKGILKTGICDAQAAMALGTKPTGNGRREKNSHKAYTRMTNTFFEPGTDKVEDMIASISYGFYLENASSGMEDPKNWGI
;
A
#
# COMPACT_ATOMS: atom_id res chain seq x y z
N MET A 1 4.25 20.70 8.97
CA MET A 1 5.47 20.97 8.12
C MET A 1 5.47 20.00 6.94
N LYS A 2 6.35 20.18 5.95
CA LYS A 2 6.46 19.23 4.80
C LYS A 2 7.70 18.38 4.92
N VAL A 3 7.58 17.08 4.58
CA VAL A 3 8.72 16.16 4.50
C VAL A 3 9.75 16.71 3.53
N THR A 4 10.99 16.91 4.02
CA THR A 4 12.08 17.46 3.20
C THR A 4 12.63 16.41 2.22
N SER A 5 13.13 16.85 1.08
CA SER A 5 13.77 15.97 0.09
C SER A 5 15.00 15.26 0.66
N SER A 6 15.29 14.08 0.12
CA SER A 6 16.53 13.37 0.46
C SER A 6 17.73 14.07 -0.17
N LYS A 7 18.76 14.36 0.67
CA LYS A 7 20.05 14.85 0.18
C LYS A 7 20.70 13.89 -0.82
N LEU A 8 20.47 12.60 -0.68
CA LEU A 8 21.01 11.60 -1.60
C LEU A 8 20.36 11.71 -2.97
N ILE A 9 19.03 11.93 -3.05
CA ILE A 9 18.34 12.18 -4.32
C ILE A 9 18.91 13.45 -4.99
N GLU A 10 19.08 14.53 -4.24
CA GLU A 10 19.67 15.77 -4.77
C GLU A 10 21.07 15.54 -5.35
N GLN A 11 21.91 14.77 -4.64
CA GLN A 11 23.27 14.44 -5.08
C GLN A 11 23.30 13.50 -6.30
N LYS A 12 22.40 12.53 -6.38
CA LYS A 12 22.39 11.53 -7.46
C LYS A 12 21.63 11.97 -8.70
N LYS A 13 20.71 12.90 -8.60
CA LYS A 13 19.89 13.38 -9.71
C LYS A 13 20.71 13.81 -10.94
N PRO A 14 21.84 14.54 -10.84
CA PRO A 14 22.66 14.89 -12.01
C PRO A 14 23.23 13.68 -12.75
N VAL A 15 23.79 12.69 -12.04
CA VAL A 15 24.34 11.48 -12.66
C VAL A 15 23.26 10.60 -13.26
N LEU A 16 22.07 10.55 -12.64
CA LEU A 16 20.93 9.82 -13.18
C LEU A 16 20.39 10.45 -14.46
N LYS A 17 20.42 11.79 -14.59
CA LYS A 17 20.11 12.46 -15.85
C LYS A 17 21.12 12.12 -16.95
N GLN A 18 22.40 12.07 -16.63
CA GLN A 18 23.42 11.64 -17.60
C GLN A 18 23.22 10.18 -18.03
N LEU A 19 22.86 9.29 -17.10
CA LEU A 19 22.50 7.91 -17.43
C LEU A 19 21.27 7.85 -18.34
N LEU A 20 20.23 8.63 -18.05
CA LEU A 20 19.05 8.73 -18.90
C LEU A 20 19.40 9.17 -20.32
N ASP A 21 20.18 10.24 -20.45
CA ASP A 21 20.65 10.75 -21.76
C ASP A 21 21.47 9.69 -22.52
N ARG A 22 22.30 8.92 -21.79
CA ARG A 22 23.11 7.83 -22.36
C ARG A 22 22.26 6.68 -22.88
N LEU A 23 21.22 6.30 -22.15
CA LEU A 23 20.27 5.24 -22.56
C LEU A 23 19.45 5.68 -23.78
N LEU A 24 19.00 6.93 -23.83
CA LEU A 24 18.22 7.49 -24.94
C LEU A 24 18.99 7.59 -26.26
N GLN A 25 20.32 7.45 -26.25
CA GLN A 25 21.10 7.30 -27.49
C GLN A 25 20.86 5.94 -28.17
N THR A 26 20.35 4.96 -27.44
CA THR A 26 20.15 3.58 -27.93
C THR A 26 18.68 3.18 -27.99
N TYR A 27 17.87 3.69 -27.05
CA TYR A 27 16.47 3.29 -26.85
C TYR A 27 15.53 4.45 -27.20
N SER A 28 14.36 4.15 -27.73
CA SER A 28 13.32 5.14 -28.03
C SER A 28 12.66 5.70 -26.74
N TYR A 29 12.68 4.91 -25.65
CA TYR A 29 12.25 5.35 -24.33
C TYR A 29 13.17 4.77 -23.27
N ALA A 30 13.43 5.57 -22.26
CA ALA A 30 14.07 5.13 -21.02
C ALA A 30 13.45 5.87 -19.83
N SER A 31 13.38 5.20 -18.68
CA SER A 31 13.04 5.84 -17.40
C SER A 31 13.92 5.32 -16.29
N ILE A 32 14.05 6.11 -15.24
CA ILE A 32 14.82 5.77 -14.05
C ILE A 32 13.97 6.08 -12.81
N LEU A 33 13.78 5.08 -11.97
CA LEU A 33 13.24 5.22 -10.63
C LEU A 33 14.40 5.12 -9.63
N MET A 34 14.55 6.10 -8.75
CA MET A 34 15.39 6.01 -7.56
C MET A 34 14.49 5.99 -6.34
N THR A 35 14.73 5.05 -5.43
CA THR A 35 14.11 4.98 -4.11
C THR A 35 15.19 5.16 -3.04
N ASP A 36 14.95 6.07 -2.10
CA ASP A 36 15.71 6.24 -0.86
C ASP A 36 14.69 6.29 0.27
N SER A 37 14.69 5.29 1.13
CA SER A 37 13.70 5.20 2.19
C SER A 37 14.33 4.92 3.53
N LYS A 38 13.67 5.36 4.60
CA LYS A 38 14.06 5.14 5.98
C LYS A 38 12.84 4.89 6.84
N GLY A 39 13.01 4.12 7.88
CA GLY A 39 11.93 3.84 8.82
C GLY A 39 12.38 2.92 9.94
N LYS A 40 11.65 2.96 11.05
CA LYS A 40 11.89 2.09 12.20
C LYS A 40 10.60 1.46 12.67
N GLN A 41 10.75 0.34 13.33
CA GLN A 41 9.70 -0.33 14.08
C GLN A 41 10.11 -0.39 15.56
N TYR A 42 9.22 0.04 16.42
CA TYR A 42 9.33 -0.03 17.87
C TYR A 42 8.29 -1.02 18.39
N THR A 43 8.68 -1.83 19.35
CA THR A 43 7.77 -2.76 20.02
C THR A 43 8.09 -2.79 21.51
N ILE A 44 7.04 -2.68 22.33
CA ILE A 44 7.16 -2.78 23.80
C ILE A 44 6.20 -3.86 24.29
N SER A 45 6.72 -4.83 25.02
CA SER A 45 5.98 -5.94 25.59
C SER A 45 6.58 -6.34 26.95
N LYS A 46 6.02 -7.31 27.64
CA LYS A 46 6.64 -7.88 28.83
C LYS A 46 8.01 -8.55 28.59
N GLN A 47 8.31 -8.90 27.33
CA GLN A 47 9.62 -9.46 26.96
C GLN A 47 10.71 -8.39 26.84
N GLY A 48 10.33 -7.12 26.78
CA GLY A 48 11.24 -5.99 26.67
C GLY A 48 10.90 -5.06 25.52
N ILE A 49 11.89 -4.25 25.16
CA ILE A 49 11.84 -3.23 24.12
C ILE A 49 12.63 -3.74 22.91
N SER A 50 12.06 -3.61 21.73
CA SER A 50 12.73 -3.88 20.46
C SER A 50 12.63 -2.66 19.55
N ILE A 51 13.76 -2.24 19.00
CA ILE A 51 13.85 -1.20 17.98
C ILE A 51 14.59 -1.82 16.80
N THR A 52 13.94 -1.86 15.65
CA THR A 52 14.52 -2.42 14.42
C THR A 52 14.31 -1.46 13.26
N GLU A 53 15.13 -1.60 12.23
CA GLU A 53 14.82 -0.96 10.95
C GLU A 53 13.52 -1.54 10.39
N ASN A 54 12.70 -0.71 9.76
CA ASN A 54 11.48 -1.18 9.11
C ASN A 54 11.85 -2.06 7.90
N MET A 55 11.13 -3.15 7.71
CA MET A 55 11.36 -4.12 6.63
C MET A 55 11.23 -3.52 5.20
N PHE A 56 10.62 -2.35 5.08
CA PHE A 56 10.44 -1.64 3.81
C PHE A 56 11.53 -0.59 3.53
N VAL A 57 12.57 -0.52 4.38
CA VAL A 57 13.71 0.36 4.10
C VAL A 57 14.49 -0.15 2.91
N GLU A 58 14.70 0.74 1.94
CA GLU A 58 15.34 0.40 0.67
C GLU A 58 16.09 1.60 0.08
N LEU A 59 17.26 1.29 -0.47
CA LEU A 59 17.99 2.18 -1.37
C LEU A 59 18.26 1.44 -2.68
N GLY A 60 17.86 2.03 -3.80
CA GLY A 60 18.15 1.42 -5.10
C GLY A 60 17.61 2.20 -6.28
N TYR A 61 17.95 1.70 -7.44
CA TYR A 61 17.67 2.30 -8.73
C TYR A 61 17.10 1.25 -9.68
N VAL A 62 16.14 1.64 -10.49
CA VAL A 62 15.59 0.80 -11.56
C VAL A 62 15.59 1.59 -12.86
N VAL A 63 16.24 1.05 -13.87
CA VAL A 63 16.15 1.52 -15.24
C VAL A 63 15.14 0.67 -15.98
N LYS A 64 14.22 1.30 -16.72
CA LYS A 64 13.34 0.65 -17.70
C LYS A 64 13.64 1.23 -19.07
N VAL A 65 13.82 0.39 -20.08
CA VAL A 65 14.10 0.82 -21.46
C VAL A 65 13.14 0.15 -22.43
N TYR A 66 12.91 0.80 -23.58
CA TYR A 66 12.10 0.29 -24.67
C TYR A 66 12.86 0.46 -26.00
N ASP A 67 12.95 -0.60 -26.79
CA ASP A 67 13.69 -0.61 -28.06
C ASP A 67 12.81 -0.48 -29.31
N GLY A 68 11.51 -0.18 -29.12
CA GLY A 68 10.52 -0.12 -30.20
C GLY A 68 9.69 -1.40 -30.32
N GLU A 69 10.07 -2.48 -29.61
CA GLU A 69 9.35 -3.77 -29.61
C GLU A 69 9.10 -4.26 -28.20
N SER A 70 10.09 -4.21 -27.31
CA SER A 70 10.07 -4.84 -26.00
C SER A 70 10.61 -3.91 -24.92
N TYR A 71 10.11 -4.12 -23.70
CA TYR A 71 10.64 -3.48 -22.48
C TYR A 71 11.65 -4.38 -21.78
N GLY A 72 12.67 -3.76 -21.21
CA GLY A 72 13.61 -4.40 -20.31
C GLY A 72 13.82 -3.56 -19.07
N GLU A 73 14.08 -4.20 -17.93
CA GLU A 73 14.37 -3.54 -16.65
C GLU A 73 15.68 -4.02 -16.07
N TYR A 74 16.42 -3.11 -15.46
CA TYR A 74 17.67 -3.38 -14.74
C TYR A 74 17.68 -2.65 -13.41
N ALA A 75 17.85 -3.41 -12.32
CA ALA A 75 17.93 -2.87 -10.97
C ALA A 75 19.36 -2.91 -10.45
N PHE A 76 19.80 -1.86 -9.78
CA PHE A 76 21.13 -1.75 -9.19
C PHE A 76 21.08 -0.91 -7.90
N SER A 77 22.13 -1.01 -7.08
CA SER A 77 22.17 -0.36 -5.75
C SER A 77 23.18 0.78 -5.65
N HIS A 78 24.02 0.98 -6.66
CA HIS A 78 25.04 2.03 -6.66
C HIS A 78 25.17 2.64 -8.06
N ILE A 79 25.49 3.93 -8.10
CA ILE A 79 25.90 4.65 -9.32
C ILE A 79 26.78 5.84 -8.99
N ASP A 80 27.84 6.01 -9.78
CA ASP A 80 28.59 7.24 -9.90
C ASP A 80 28.85 7.59 -11.38
N GLU A 81 29.55 8.70 -11.65
CA GLU A 81 29.81 9.15 -13.03
C GLU A 81 30.61 8.13 -13.86
N ASN A 82 31.40 7.27 -13.21
CA ASN A 82 32.24 6.27 -13.91
C ASN A 82 31.46 5.01 -14.27
N GLU A 83 30.27 4.80 -13.71
CA GLU A 83 29.44 3.61 -13.88
C GLU A 83 28.35 3.75 -14.95
N ILE A 84 28.14 4.95 -15.49
CA ILE A 84 27.10 5.24 -16.49
C ILE A 84 27.21 4.31 -17.69
N ASP A 85 28.40 4.21 -18.30
CA ASP A 85 28.61 3.35 -19.47
C ASP A 85 28.51 1.86 -19.11
N THR A 86 28.97 1.46 -17.94
CA THR A 86 28.83 0.09 -17.45
C THR A 86 27.38 -0.32 -17.33
N ILE A 87 26.54 0.51 -16.69
CA ILE A 87 25.10 0.24 -16.56
C ILE A 87 24.42 0.19 -17.94
N ALA A 88 24.75 1.13 -18.85
CA ALA A 88 24.20 1.13 -20.19
C ALA A 88 24.57 -0.13 -20.99
N GLU A 89 25.81 -0.62 -20.86
CA GLU A 89 26.25 -1.87 -21.51
C GLU A 89 25.63 -3.12 -20.86
N GLU A 90 25.41 -3.17 -19.54
CA GLU A 90 24.67 -4.23 -18.87
C GLU A 90 23.22 -4.34 -19.39
N VAL A 91 22.52 -3.21 -19.53
CA VAL A 91 21.20 -3.16 -20.11
C VAL A 91 21.20 -3.71 -21.53
N LYS A 92 22.13 -3.26 -22.36
CA LYS A 92 22.23 -3.66 -23.78
C LYS A 92 22.59 -5.13 -23.96
N ASN A 93 23.56 -5.63 -23.21
CA ASN A 93 24.16 -6.95 -23.46
C ASN A 93 23.46 -8.08 -22.69
N HIS A 94 22.81 -7.77 -21.57
CA HIS A 94 22.22 -8.77 -20.70
C HIS A 94 20.68 -8.62 -20.63
N VAL A 95 20.15 -7.44 -20.41
CA VAL A 95 18.71 -7.27 -20.18
C VAL A 95 17.89 -7.42 -21.47
N MET A 96 18.22 -6.66 -22.51
CA MET A 96 17.44 -6.65 -23.76
C MET A 96 17.47 -7.98 -24.53
N PRO A 97 18.61 -8.74 -24.59
CA PRO A 97 18.59 -10.05 -25.19
C PRO A 97 17.67 -11.06 -24.45
N TRP A 98 17.51 -10.92 -23.14
CA TRP A 98 16.57 -11.75 -22.37
C TRP A 98 15.12 -11.41 -22.66
N ALA A 99 14.77 -10.14 -22.79
CA ALA A 99 13.41 -9.71 -23.15
C ALA A 99 12.94 -10.31 -24.50
N LYS A 100 13.87 -10.61 -25.40
CA LYS A 100 13.61 -11.22 -26.72
C LYS A 100 13.63 -12.75 -26.76
N LYS A 101 14.05 -13.42 -25.67
CA LYS A 101 14.17 -14.90 -25.60
C LYS A 101 12.87 -15.62 -25.20
N LEU A 102 11.76 -14.93 -25.08
CA LEU A 102 10.48 -15.57 -24.80
C LEU A 102 10.08 -16.53 -25.93
N PRO A 103 9.42 -17.67 -25.62
CA PRO A 103 8.81 -18.52 -26.61
C PRO A 103 7.86 -17.73 -27.51
N ASP A 104 7.75 -18.11 -28.79
CA ASP A 104 7.01 -17.32 -29.79
C ASP A 104 5.50 -17.20 -29.46
N ASP A 105 4.94 -18.17 -28.76
CA ASP A 105 3.56 -18.15 -28.25
C ASP A 105 3.37 -17.22 -27.04
N MET A 106 4.45 -16.83 -26.36
CA MET A 106 4.45 -15.86 -25.26
C MET A 106 4.93 -14.48 -25.69
N LYS A 107 5.44 -14.32 -26.90
CA LYS A 107 5.88 -13.01 -27.42
C LYS A 107 4.68 -12.15 -27.74
N VAL A 108 4.57 -11.04 -27.06
CA VAL A 108 3.81 -9.89 -27.56
C VAL A 108 4.56 -9.37 -28.78
N LYS A 109 3.89 -9.31 -29.94
CA LYS A 109 4.55 -8.95 -31.20
C LYS A 109 5.19 -7.56 -31.16
N GLN A 110 4.57 -6.65 -30.41
CA GLN A 110 5.07 -5.31 -30.13
C GLN A 110 4.27 -4.72 -28.99
N TYR A 111 4.96 -4.28 -27.94
CA TYR A 111 4.34 -3.47 -26.89
C TYR A 111 4.19 -2.04 -27.39
N PRO A 112 3.08 -1.34 -27.10
CA PRO A 112 3.01 0.10 -27.29
C PRO A 112 3.97 0.82 -26.36
N GLU A 113 4.37 2.02 -26.74
CA GLU A 113 5.21 2.88 -25.87
C GLU A 113 4.38 3.38 -24.69
N ILE A 114 4.99 3.40 -23.50
CA ILE A 114 4.37 3.95 -22.28
C ILE A 114 4.12 5.45 -22.52
N PRO A 115 2.89 5.96 -22.21
CA PRO A 115 2.62 7.39 -22.28
C PRO A 115 3.58 8.18 -21.38
N ASP A 116 4.26 9.17 -21.97
CA ASP A 116 5.24 9.98 -21.26
C ASP A 116 4.82 11.46 -21.28
N GLU A 117 3.71 11.77 -20.65
CA GLU A 117 3.23 13.15 -20.48
C GLU A 117 4.21 13.95 -19.64
N ALA A 118 4.33 15.25 -19.91
CA ALA A 118 5.29 16.12 -19.25
C ALA A 118 4.87 16.48 -17.82
N TYR A 119 5.68 16.05 -16.84
CA TYR A 119 5.49 16.36 -15.43
C TYR A 119 6.81 16.77 -14.77
N HIS A 120 6.83 17.96 -14.15
CA HIS A 120 7.98 18.49 -13.44
C HIS A 120 7.52 19.02 -12.08
N PHE A 121 7.79 18.29 -11.01
CA PHE A 121 7.41 18.71 -9.66
C PHE A 121 8.22 18.01 -8.56
N GLU A 122 8.22 18.64 -7.41
CA GLU A 122 8.53 18.01 -6.14
C GLU A 122 7.31 18.16 -5.22
N LYS A 123 6.82 17.04 -4.68
CA LYS A 123 5.67 17.00 -3.76
C LYS A 123 6.03 16.27 -2.48
N SER A 124 5.50 16.76 -1.37
CA SER A 124 5.76 16.22 -0.03
C SER A 124 4.47 16.15 0.76
N THR A 125 4.32 15.09 1.56
CA THR A 125 3.27 15.02 2.57
C THR A 125 3.58 15.94 3.75
N ASP A 126 2.56 16.27 4.51
CA ASP A 126 2.68 17.07 5.70
C ASP A 126 2.96 16.19 6.93
N TYR A 127 3.58 16.75 7.95
CA TYR A 127 3.77 16.18 9.28
C TYR A 127 3.79 17.28 10.34
N GLU A 128 3.56 16.92 11.60
CA GLU A 128 3.73 17.82 12.74
C GLU A 128 5.02 17.53 13.48
N VAL A 129 5.33 16.26 13.73
CA VAL A 129 6.50 15.83 14.52
C VAL A 129 7.28 14.74 13.78
N LEU A 130 8.56 15.00 13.46
CA LEU A 130 9.45 13.98 12.88
C LEU A 130 9.98 13.01 13.95
N PRO A 131 10.23 11.73 13.59
CA PRO A 131 10.83 10.75 14.49
C PRO A 131 12.19 11.19 15.05
N GLU A 132 13.00 11.86 14.22
CA GLU A 132 14.32 12.36 14.59
C GLU A 132 14.25 13.53 15.59
N GLU A 133 13.20 14.35 15.54
CA GLU A 133 12.94 15.45 16.47
C GLU A 133 12.51 14.91 17.84
N LEU A 134 11.71 13.83 17.84
CA LEU A 134 11.24 13.20 19.07
C LEU A 134 12.32 12.34 19.73
N GLY A 135 13.05 11.58 18.92
CA GLY A 135 14.07 10.64 19.35
C GLY A 135 13.53 9.30 19.85
N ASP A 136 14.37 8.26 19.73
CA ASP A 136 13.99 6.87 20.07
C ASP A 136 13.54 6.72 21.53
N GLU A 137 14.18 7.43 22.47
CA GLU A 137 13.86 7.37 23.90
C GLU A 137 12.45 7.88 24.21
N GLU A 138 12.05 9.00 23.63
CA GLU A 138 10.71 9.56 23.86
C GLU A 138 9.63 8.73 23.16
N ILE A 139 9.89 8.18 21.98
CA ILE A 139 8.97 7.25 21.32
C ILE A 139 8.72 6.03 22.19
N VAL A 140 9.78 5.40 22.71
CA VAL A 140 9.69 4.25 23.62
C VAL A 140 8.92 4.62 24.90
N LYS A 141 9.19 5.78 25.48
CA LYS A 141 8.50 6.27 26.67
C LYS A 141 7.00 6.46 26.44
N ARG A 142 6.59 7.07 25.32
CA ARG A 142 5.17 7.24 24.95
C ARG A 142 4.47 5.88 24.78
N LEU A 143 5.07 4.95 24.03
CA LEU A 143 4.53 3.60 23.86
C LEU A 143 4.45 2.84 25.18
N GLY A 144 5.47 2.99 26.06
CA GLY A 144 5.49 2.41 27.39
C GLY A 144 4.35 2.95 28.28
N ALA A 145 4.12 4.25 28.26
CA ALA A 145 3.04 4.88 29.01
C ALA A 145 1.64 4.37 28.57
N VAL A 146 1.41 4.24 27.26
CA VAL A 146 0.19 3.64 26.72
C VAL A 146 0.02 2.20 27.21
N ARG A 147 1.09 1.40 27.15
CA ARG A 147 1.10 0.02 27.63
C ARG A 147 0.75 -0.08 29.13
N GLU A 148 1.41 0.69 29.97
CA GLU A 148 1.18 0.71 31.43
C GLU A 148 -0.25 1.14 31.76
N LYS A 149 -0.75 2.18 31.09
CA LYS A 149 -2.11 2.68 31.26
C LYS A 149 -3.17 1.62 30.89
N ALA A 150 -2.93 0.89 29.81
CA ALA A 150 -3.82 -0.20 29.36
C ALA A 150 -3.77 -1.41 30.32
N MET A 151 -2.57 -1.81 30.77
CA MET A 151 -2.41 -2.89 31.74
C MET A 151 -3.10 -2.60 33.07
N ALA A 152 -3.16 -1.34 33.47
CA ALA A 152 -3.81 -0.93 34.73
C ALA A 152 -5.34 -0.93 34.68
N GLN A 153 -5.96 -1.10 33.51
CA GLN A 153 -7.43 -1.08 33.38
C GLN A 153 -8.11 -2.36 33.90
N ASP A 154 -7.45 -3.51 33.76
CA ASP A 154 -8.02 -4.79 34.19
C ASP A 154 -6.91 -5.80 34.55
N GLU A 155 -6.93 -6.30 35.78
CA GLU A 155 -5.97 -7.29 36.31
C GLU A 155 -6.00 -8.65 35.59
N LYS A 156 -7.06 -8.97 34.86
CA LYS A 156 -7.18 -10.19 34.05
C LYS A 156 -6.36 -10.12 32.77
N ILE A 157 -5.98 -8.93 32.31
CA ILE A 157 -5.15 -8.77 31.11
C ILE A 157 -3.73 -9.23 31.44
N VAL A 158 -3.24 -10.22 30.73
CA VAL A 158 -1.93 -10.84 31.00
C VAL A 158 -0.80 -10.22 30.19
N GLU A 159 -1.12 -9.55 29.10
CA GLU A 159 -0.17 -8.83 28.26
C GLU A 159 -0.84 -7.69 27.51
N ILE A 160 -0.15 -6.57 27.45
CA ILE A 160 -0.37 -5.52 26.45
C ILE A 160 0.94 -5.33 25.72
N LYS A 161 0.86 -5.37 24.41
CA LYS A 161 1.95 -5.04 23.49
C LYS A 161 1.59 -3.74 22.77
N THR A 162 2.50 -2.77 22.78
CA THR A 162 2.40 -1.55 21.95
C THR A 162 3.47 -1.57 20.89
N ALA A 163 3.14 -1.09 19.71
CA ALA A 163 4.08 -0.98 18.60
C ALA A 163 3.87 0.33 17.84
N CYS A 164 4.92 0.80 17.21
CA CYS A 164 4.89 1.89 16.26
C CYS A 164 5.76 1.50 15.07
N VAL A 165 5.28 1.79 13.88
CA VAL A 165 6.05 1.70 12.64
C VAL A 165 5.92 3.03 11.92
N TYR A 166 7.02 3.61 11.50
CA TYR A 166 7.00 4.72 10.56
C TYR A 166 7.85 4.41 9.34
N GLN A 167 7.52 5.06 8.24
CA GLN A 167 8.26 4.97 6.99
C GLN A 167 8.28 6.32 6.29
N ILE A 168 9.45 6.71 5.80
CA ILE A 168 9.63 7.86 4.93
C ILE A 168 10.18 7.36 3.61
N TYR A 169 9.48 7.65 2.52
CA TYR A 169 9.90 7.36 1.16
C TYR A 169 10.30 8.64 0.45
N HIS A 170 11.48 8.61 -0.11
CA HIS A 170 11.91 9.60 -1.09
C HIS A 170 12.07 8.88 -2.42
N LYS A 171 11.32 9.30 -3.42
CA LYS A 171 11.43 8.71 -4.78
C LYS A 171 11.64 9.80 -5.81
N LEU A 172 12.54 9.53 -6.76
CA LEU A 172 12.77 10.33 -7.96
C LEU A 172 12.42 9.48 -9.17
N PHE A 173 11.57 9.98 -10.04
CA PHE A 173 11.26 9.38 -11.32
C PHE A 173 11.71 10.32 -12.45
N LEU A 174 12.54 9.80 -13.36
CA LEU A 174 13.03 10.50 -14.54
C LEU A 174 12.64 9.76 -15.81
N SER A 175 12.19 10.50 -16.82
CA SER A 175 12.00 10.03 -18.20
C SER A 175 12.30 11.19 -19.16
N PRO A 176 12.17 11.03 -20.48
CA PRO A 176 12.34 12.16 -21.41
C PRO A 176 11.51 13.40 -21.05
N ASN A 177 10.29 13.20 -20.55
CA ASN A 177 9.34 14.27 -20.25
C ASN A 177 9.00 14.40 -18.75
N LYS A 178 9.52 13.52 -17.88
CA LYS A 178 9.20 13.55 -16.44
C LYS A 178 10.45 13.82 -15.61
N ASP A 179 10.31 14.71 -14.65
CA ASP A 179 11.25 14.97 -13.56
C ASP A 179 10.42 15.17 -12.30
N MET A 180 10.10 14.07 -11.63
CA MET A 180 9.19 14.06 -10.50
C MET A 180 9.88 13.56 -9.24
N THR A 181 9.77 14.31 -8.17
CA THR A 181 10.24 13.90 -6.83
C THR A 181 9.07 13.85 -5.88
N GLN A 182 9.02 12.82 -5.05
CA GLN A 182 8.06 12.73 -3.95
C GLN A 182 8.73 12.36 -2.64
N ASN A 183 8.22 12.94 -1.55
CA ASN A 183 8.65 12.72 -0.19
C ASN A 183 7.40 12.42 0.64
N VAL A 184 7.23 11.17 1.00
CA VAL A 184 6.02 10.66 1.66
C VAL A 184 6.37 10.06 3.00
N MET A 185 5.63 10.43 4.04
CA MET A 185 5.75 9.85 5.36
C MET A 185 4.40 9.30 5.82
N TRP A 186 4.42 8.12 6.39
CA TRP A 186 3.29 7.56 7.12
C TRP A 186 3.74 6.94 8.44
N THR A 187 2.81 6.89 9.39
CA THR A 187 3.00 6.31 10.71
C THR A 187 1.83 5.42 11.06
N ASN A 188 2.11 4.32 11.74
CA ASN A 188 1.13 3.40 12.29
C ASN A 188 1.47 3.09 13.75
N GLY A 189 0.51 3.29 14.65
CA GLY A 189 0.55 2.88 16.04
C GLY A 189 -0.42 1.71 16.27
N MET A 190 0.00 0.68 17.01
CA MET A 190 -0.81 -0.48 17.34
C MET A 190 -0.75 -0.79 18.83
N ILE A 191 -1.90 -1.14 19.39
CA ILE A 191 -2.02 -1.69 20.73
C ILE A 191 -2.72 -3.05 20.64
N MET A 192 -2.16 -4.08 21.27
CA MET A 192 -2.67 -5.44 21.29
C MET A 192 -2.71 -5.95 22.71
N GLY A 193 -3.78 -6.64 23.08
CA GLY A 193 -3.93 -7.23 24.41
C GLY A 193 -4.23 -8.73 24.36
N LEU A 194 -3.86 -9.43 25.43
CA LEU A 194 -4.16 -10.84 25.66
C LEU A 194 -4.89 -11.01 26.97
N ILE A 195 -5.98 -11.78 26.95
CA ILE A 195 -6.78 -12.14 28.13
C ILE A 195 -7.08 -13.65 28.14
N PRO A 196 -7.05 -14.33 29.30
CA PRO A 196 -7.38 -15.76 29.38
C PRO A 196 -8.88 -16.00 29.27
N LYS A 197 -9.27 -17.11 28.61
CA LYS A 197 -10.62 -17.70 28.61
C LYS A 197 -10.49 -19.19 28.83
N GLY A 198 -10.62 -19.62 30.08
CA GLY A 198 -10.32 -21.02 30.47
C GLY A 198 -8.86 -21.37 30.17
N GLU A 199 -8.63 -22.37 29.33
CA GLU A 199 -7.28 -22.78 28.89
C GLU A 199 -6.79 -22.03 27.64
N GLU A 200 -7.65 -21.24 26.99
CA GLU A 200 -7.33 -20.48 25.81
C GLU A 200 -6.89 -19.05 26.12
N MET A 201 -6.13 -18.45 25.21
CA MET A 201 -5.82 -17.03 25.21
C MET A 201 -6.63 -16.33 24.11
N LYS A 202 -7.35 -15.29 24.46
CA LYS A 202 -8.03 -14.41 23.52
C LYS A 202 -7.18 -13.17 23.28
N MET A 203 -7.21 -12.68 22.04
CA MET A 203 -6.44 -11.53 21.59
C MET A 203 -7.38 -10.51 20.94
N ALA A 204 -7.16 -9.26 21.27
CA ALA A 204 -7.73 -8.13 20.54
C ALA A 204 -6.63 -7.12 20.26
N PHE A 205 -6.84 -6.31 19.20
CA PHE A 205 -5.96 -5.19 18.86
C PHE A 205 -6.79 -3.99 18.41
N ASP A 206 -6.14 -2.84 18.44
CA ASP A 206 -6.64 -1.60 17.84
C ASP A 206 -5.43 -0.82 17.32
N SER A 207 -5.66 0.10 16.37
CA SER A 207 -4.59 0.85 15.75
C SER A 207 -5.01 2.29 15.41
N CYS A 208 -4.02 3.12 15.18
CA CYS A 208 -4.15 4.42 14.55
C CYS A 208 -3.10 4.51 13.44
N SER A 209 -3.46 5.06 12.30
CA SER A 209 -2.55 5.21 11.16
C SER A 209 -2.92 6.42 10.34
N GLY A 210 -1.97 6.88 9.54
CA GLY A 210 -2.22 7.97 8.61
C GLY A 210 -0.96 8.41 7.89
N CYS A 211 -1.17 9.24 6.89
CA CYS A 211 -0.12 9.97 6.21
C CYS A 211 0.30 11.16 7.08
N GLY A 212 1.36 10.98 7.87
CA GLY A 212 1.83 11.97 8.86
C GLY A 212 3.00 11.46 9.68
N GLY A 213 3.43 12.26 10.66
CA GLY A 213 4.54 11.99 11.55
C GLY A 213 4.15 11.30 12.86
N MET A 214 4.95 11.55 13.91
CA MET A 214 4.75 10.95 15.23
C MET A 214 3.52 11.46 15.97
N GLU A 215 2.88 12.54 15.52
CA GLU A 215 1.59 13.03 16.02
C GLU A 215 0.48 11.99 15.94
N ILE A 216 0.55 11.08 14.96
CA ILE A 216 -0.41 9.96 14.81
C ILE A 216 -0.49 9.09 16.08
N LEU A 217 0.61 9.00 16.84
CA LEU A 217 0.65 8.21 18.08
C LEU A 217 -0.16 8.84 19.24
N ASP A 218 -0.53 10.11 19.14
CA ASP A 218 -1.32 10.79 20.18
C ASP A 218 -2.72 10.17 20.30
N ASP A 219 -3.23 9.53 19.22
CA ASP A 219 -4.48 8.81 19.21
C ASP A 219 -4.43 7.44 19.91
N MET A 220 -3.24 6.89 20.17
CA MET A 220 -3.13 5.54 20.79
C MET A 220 -3.81 5.44 22.17
N GLU A 221 -3.80 6.51 22.95
CA GLU A 221 -4.48 6.49 24.26
C GLU A 221 -5.99 6.35 24.12
N THR A 222 -6.58 6.87 23.06
CA THR A 222 -8.03 6.77 22.79
C THR A 222 -8.45 5.33 22.48
N LYS A 223 -7.49 4.48 22.06
CA LYS A 223 -7.72 3.06 21.74
C LYS A 223 -7.74 2.15 22.97
N ILE A 224 -7.32 2.65 24.15
CA ILE A 224 -7.25 1.84 25.36
C ILE A 224 -8.65 1.36 25.82
N PRO A 225 -9.66 2.24 26.04
CA PRO A 225 -10.96 1.80 26.53
C PRO A 225 -11.65 0.80 25.60
N PRO A 226 -11.75 1.02 24.26
CA PRO A 226 -12.35 0.04 23.38
C PRO A 226 -11.59 -1.29 23.34
N LEU A 227 -10.25 -1.28 23.36
CA LEU A 227 -9.46 -2.51 23.42
C LEU A 227 -9.76 -3.33 24.69
N VAL A 228 -9.79 -2.69 25.85
CA VAL A 228 -10.08 -3.35 27.13
C VAL A 228 -11.51 -3.94 27.12
N GLN A 229 -12.48 -3.21 26.60
CA GLN A 229 -13.84 -3.71 26.44
C GLN A 229 -13.87 -4.96 25.54
N LYS A 230 -13.23 -4.91 24.36
CA LYS A 230 -13.13 -6.05 23.43
C LYS A 230 -12.49 -7.28 24.09
N LEU A 231 -11.43 -7.11 24.85
CA LEU A 231 -10.79 -8.20 25.58
C LEU A 231 -11.74 -8.85 26.57
N ASN A 232 -12.49 -8.05 27.35
CA ASN A 232 -13.45 -8.55 28.32
C ASN A 232 -14.62 -9.27 27.65
N ASP A 233 -15.11 -8.76 26.53
CA ASP A 233 -16.17 -9.40 25.73
C ASP A 233 -15.69 -10.75 25.17
N LEU A 234 -14.46 -10.82 24.67
CA LEU A 234 -13.86 -12.07 24.19
C LEU A 234 -13.64 -13.09 25.31
N ALA A 235 -13.31 -12.65 26.53
CA ALA A 235 -13.15 -13.55 27.68
C ALA A 235 -14.45 -14.26 28.06
N THR A 236 -15.59 -13.65 27.75
CA THR A 236 -16.94 -14.19 28.04
C THR A 236 -17.72 -14.64 26.81
N SER A 237 -17.14 -14.45 25.60
CA SER A 237 -17.81 -14.75 24.33
C SER A 237 -18.15 -16.23 24.18
N GLU A 238 -19.21 -16.53 23.45
CA GLU A 238 -19.55 -17.89 23.02
C GLU A 238 -19.34 -18.06 21.54
N PRO A 239 -18.98 -19.27 21.06
CA PRO A 239 -18.85 -19.51 19.62
C PRO A 239 -20.20 -19.31 18.92
N ILE A 240 -20.16 -18.65 17.75
CA ILE A 240 -21.36 -18.55 16.90
C ILE A 240 -21.74 -19.94 16.36
N THR A 241 -23.03 -20.24 16.36
CA THR A 241 -23.53 -21.45 15.66
C THR A 241 -23.44 -21.20 14.15
N PRO A 242 -22.80 -22.09 13.37
CA PRO A 242 -22.74 -21.92 11.90
C PRO A 242 -24.14 -21.82 11.29
N GLY A 243 -24.32 -20.85 10.40
CA GLY A 243 -25.62 -20.58 9.77
C GLY A 243 -25.54 -19.38 8.83
N GLU A 244 -26.66 -19.02 8.24
CA GLU A 244 -26.85 -17.82 7.46
C GLU A 244 -27.53 -16.76 8.34
N TYR A 245 -26.97 -15.56 8.38
CA TYR A 245 -27.39 -14.49 9.26
C TYR A 245 -27.34 -13.14 8.56
N ASP A 246 -28.24 -12.25 8.94
CA ASP A 246 -28.09 -10.83 8.61
C ASP A 246 -26.91 -10.27 9.40
N CYS A 247 -26.03 -9.54 8.71
CA CYS A 247 -24.84 -8.97 9.32
C CYS A 247 -24.72 -7.48 9.02
N ILE A 248 -24.32 -6.71 10.03
CA ILE A 248 -23.83 -5.34 9.89
C ILE A 248 -22.33 -5.40 10.11
N CYS A 249 -21.56 -4.94 9.12
CA CYS A 249 -20.11 -4.91 9.19
C CYS A 249 -19.63 -3.53 9.64
N ALA A 250 -18.85 -3.48 10.72
CA ALA A 250 -18.14 -2.28 11.13
C ALA A 250 -17.16 -1.80 10.02
N PRO A 251 -16.69 -0.54 10.05
CA PRO A 251 -15.80 -0.01 9.02
C PRO A 251 -14.54 -0.84 8.77
N ASP A 252 -13.94 -1.42 9.80
CA ASP A 252 -12.75 -2.29 9.69
C ASP A 252 -13.05 -3.60 8.95
N VAL A 253 -14.16 -4.24 9.25
CA VAL A 253 -14.64 -5.45 8.54
C VAL A 253 -15.04 -5.09 7.11
N THR A 254 -15.75 -3.97 6.91
CA THR A 254 -16.12 -3.50 5.59
C THR A 254 -14.88 -3.19 4.74
N GLY A 255 -13.87 -2.55 5.32
CA GLY A 255 -12.59 -2.29 4.65
C GLY A 255 -11.88 -3.58 4.23
N MET A 256 -11.89 -4.60 5.09
CA MET A 256 -11.35 -5.92 4.74
C MET A 256 -12.16 -6.59 3.62
N ILE A 257 -13.48 -6.56 3.69
CA ILE A 257 -14.34 -7.13 2.64
C ILE A 257 -14.09 -6.45 1.29
N VAL A 258 -14.01 -5.12 1.25
CA VAL A 258 -13.76 -4.40 0.01
C VAL A 258 -12.35 -4.69 -0.54
N HIS A 259 -11.36 -4.87 0.34
CA HIS A 259 -10.02 -5.28 -0.03
C HIS A 259 -10.01 -6.69 -0.64
N GLU A 260 -10.55 -7.67 0.06
CA GLU A 260 -10.51 -9.08 -0.35
C GLU A 260 -11.48 -9.39 -1.49
N ALA A 261 -12.76 -9.01 -1.39
CA ALA A 261 -13.77 -9.39 -2.37
C ALA A 261 -13.58 -8.71 -3.73
N PHE A 262 -13.25 -7.41 -3.73
CA PHE A 262 -13.15 -6.64 -4.98
C PHE A 262 -11.78 -6.04 -5.23
N GLY A 263 -11.03 -5.66 -4.21
CA GLY A 263 -9.72 -5.04 -4.37
C GLY A 263 -8.77 -5.90 -5.19
N HIS A 264 -8.46 -7.11 -4.73
CA HIS A 264 -7.68 -8.08 -5.47
C HIS A 264 -8.39 -8.58 -6.74
N GLY A 265 -9.72 -8.73 -6.68
CA GLY A 265 -10.53 -9.18 -7.82
C GLY A 265 -10.51 -8.22 -9.01
N VAL A 266 -10.14 -6.95 -8.81
CA VAL A 266 -10.06 -5.93 -9.87
C VAL A 266 -8.65 -5.47 -10.20
N GLU A 267 -7.61 -6.13 -9.70
CA GLU A 267 -6.23 -5.95 -10.18
C GLU A 267 -6.14 -6.44 -11.64
N MET A 268 -6.02 -5.53 -12.59
CA MET A 268 -6.18 -5.82 -14.03
C MET A 268 -5.01 -6.60 -14.64
N ASP A 269 -3.88 -6.76 -13.98
CA ASP A 269 -2.87 -7.72 -14.38
C ASP A 269 -3.39 -9.17 -14.29
N MET A 270 -4.37 -9.45 -13.41
CA MET A 270 -5.11 -10.71 -13.35
C MET A 270 -6.10 -10.86 -14.51
N PHE A 271 -6.63 -9.76 -15.07
CA PHE A 271 -7.44 -9.81 -16.30
C PHE A 271 -6.58 -10.26 -17.49
N VAL A 272 -5.37 -9.70 -17.63
CA VAL A 272 -4.41 -10.13 -18.66
C VAL A 272 -4.13 -11.64 -18.55
N LYS A 273 -4.02 -12.16 -17.35
CA LYS A 273 -3.78 -13.59 -17.07
C LYS A 273 -5.04 -14.46 -17.12
N LYS A 274 -6.23 -13.87 -17.36
CA LYS A 274 -7.54 -14.55 -17.31
C LYS A 274 -7.82 -15.25 -15.98
N ARG A 275 -7.45 -14.59 -14.88
CA ARG A 275 -7.55 -15.12 -13.50
C ARG A 275 -8.49 -14.34 -12.60
N ALA A 276 -9.22 -13.35 -13.13
CA ALA A 276 -10.19 -12.58 -12.36
C ALA A 276 -11.57 -12.65 -13.00
N LEU A 277 -12.58 -12.94 -12.19
CA LEU A 277 -13.97 -13.02 -12.63
C LEU A 277 -14.50 -11.64 -13.04
N ALA A 278 -14.03 -10.59 -12.39
CA ALA A 278 -14.45 -9.20 -12.60
C ALA A 278 -14.33 -8.73 -14.07
N GLU A 279 -13.38 -9.25 -14.84
CA GLU A 279 -13.24 -8.94 -16.29
C GLU A 279 -14.56 -9.11 -17.05
N LYS A 280 -15.38 -10.10 -16.66
CA LYS A 280 -16.65 -10.43 -17.33
C LYS A 280 -17.81 -9.54 -16.91
N TYR A 281 -17.66 -8.78 -15.85
CA TYR A 281 -18.73 -7.99 -15.24
C TYR A 281 -18.51 -6.47 -15.38
N ILE A 282 -17.52 -6.04 -16.15
CA ILE A 282 -17.34 -4.63 -16.48
C ILE A 282 -18.60 -4.11 -17.17
N GLY A 283 -19.22 -3.08 -16.58
CA GLY A 283 -20.47 -2.48 -17.02
C GLY A 283 -21.74 -3.09 -16.41
N GLU A 284 -21.60 -4.17 -15.65
CA GLU A 284 -22.72 -4.87 -15.00
C GLU A 284 -22.86 -4.52 -13.51
N TYR A 285 -24.03 -4.78 -12.95
CA TYR A 285 -24.24 -4.70 -11.50
C TYR A 285 -23.51 -5.83 -10.77
N VAL A 286 -22.67 -5.46 -9.81
CA VAL A 286 -21.93 -6.38 -8.94
C VAL A 286 -22.23 -6.16 -7.46
N ALA A 287 -22.92 -5.06 -7.14
CA ALA A 287 -23.31 -4.68 -5.79
C ALA A 287 -24.64 -3.94 -5.80
N SER A 288 -25.17 -3.63 -4.60
CA SER A 288 -26.33 -2.74 -4.45
C SER A 288 -26.08 -1.37 -5.10
N PRO A 289 -27.11 -0.71 -5.68
CA PRO A 289 -26.99 0.66 -6.16
C PRO A 289 -26.60 1.70 -5.09
N LEU A 290 -26.55 1.31 -3.81
CA LEU A 290 -26.07 2.14 -2.71
C LEU A 290 -24.53 2.13 -2.59
N VAL A 291 -23.83 1.19 -3.28
CA VAL A 291 -22.40 0.98 -3.14
C VAL A 291 -21.63 1.74 -4.21
N THR A 292 -20.73 2.60 -3.77
CA THR A 292 -19.65 3.19 -4.58
C THR A 292 -18.32 2.82 -3.95
N MET A 293 -17.39 2.29 -4.77
CA MET A 293 -16.07 1.82 -4.35
C MET A 293 -14.98 2.59 -5.07
N HIS A 294 -13.97 2.97 -4.31
CA HIS A 294 -12.76 3.64 -4.81
C HIS A 294 -11.51 2.81 -4.53
N ASP A 295 -10.51 2.99 -5.37
CA ASP A 295 -9.11 2.73 -5.09
C ASP A 295 -8.25 3.85 -5.67
N GLY A 296 -7.31 4.34 -4.89
CA GLY A 296 -6.37 5.36 -5.40
C GLY A 296 -5.46 5.92 -4.31
N ALA A 297 -4.20 6.13 -4.66
CA ALA A 297 -3.26 6.77 -3.75
C ALA A 297 -3.59 8.25 -3.50
N ALA A 298 -4.41 8.87 -4.36
CA ALA A 298 -4.96 10.22 -4.18
C ALA A 298 -6.40 10.23 -3.63
N ALA A 299 -7.03 9.06 -3.43
CA ALA A 299 -8.41 8.96 -3.00
C ALA A 299 -8.61 9.21 -1.48
N ALA A 300 -7.55 9.03 -0.68
CA ALA A 300 -7.54 9.30 0.76
C ALA A 300 -6.14 9.70 1.22
N SER A 301 -6.01 10.20 2.46
CA SER A 301 -4.72 10.55 3.09
C SER A 301 -4.31 9.52 4.13
N GLU A 302 -4.19 8.25 3.70
CA GLU A 302 -3.83 7.12 4.54
C GLU A 302 -2.44 6.56 4.21
N THR A 303 -2.05 5.45 4.79
CA THR A 303 -0.68 4.89 4.69
C THR A 303 -0.27 4.49 3.27
N ALA A 304 -1.22 4.27 2.36
CA ALA A 304 -0.96 3.97 0.95
C ALA A 304 -0.99 5.20 0.03
N THR A 305 -0.91 6.40 0.59
CA THR A 305 -0.87 7.66 -0.15
C THR A 305 0.51 7.92 -0.74
N PHE A 306 0.55 8.31 -2.01
CA PHE A 306 1.73 8.81 -2.72
C PHE A 306 1.31 9.73 -3.87
N PHE A 307 2.25 10.35 -4.58
CA PHE A 307 1.94 11.28 -5.66
C PHE A 307 2.11 10.68 -7.05
N PHE A 308 2.93 9.66 -7.18
CA PHE A 308 3.10 8.84 -8.40
C PHE A 308 3.58 7.44 -8.03
N ASP A 309 3.22 6.45 -8.85
CA ASP A 309 3.61 5.06 -8.66
C ASP A 309 5.04 4.76 -9.14
N ASP A 310 5.48 3.51 -9.00
CA ASP A 310 6.85 3.08 -9.35
C ASP A 310 7.12 2.99 -10.87
N GLU A 311 6.13 3.33 -11.69
CA GLU A 311 6.24 3.44 -13.14
C GLU A 311 6.08 4.89 -13.64
N GLY A 312 5.98 5.86 -12.71
CA GLY A 312 5.85 7.28 -13.01
C GLY A 312 4.45 7.69 -13.48
N THR A 313 3.42 6.91 -13.17
CA THR A 313 2.03 7.28 -13.35
C THR A 313 1.56 8.08 -12.15
N LEU A 314 0.87 9.20 -12.37
CA LEU A 314 0.33 10.01 -11.28
C LEU A 314 -0.70 9.22 -10.48
N ALA A 315 -0.69 9.41 -9.17
CA ALA A 315 -1.72 8.92 -8.27
C ALA A 315 -3.09 9.46 -8.68
N GLN A 316 -4.09 8.61 -8.65
CA GLN A 316 -5.46 8.93 -9.04
C GLN A 316 -6.43 8.54 -7.91
N ASP A 317 -7.66 8.96 -8.06
CA ASP A 317 -8.84 8.45 -7.38
C ASP A 317 -9.69 7.72 -8.44
N THR A 318 -9.65 6.39 -8.40
CA THR A 318 -10.30 5.54 -9.40
C THR A 318 -11.60 4.99 -8.84
N VAL A 319 -12.73 5.38 -9.43
CA VAL A 319 -14.04 4.80 -9.10
C VAL A 319 -14.15 3.42 -9.72
N ILE A 320 -14.07 2.39 -8.91
CA ILE A 320 -14.15 0.97 -9.29
C ILE A 320 -15.59 0.56 -9.50
N ILE A 321 -16.44 0.80 -8.50
CA ILE A 321 -17.88 0.56 -8.56
C ILE A 321 -18.58 1.90 -8.41
N ASP A 322 -19.46 2.24 -9.33
CA ASP A 322 -20.29 3.42 -9.29
C ASP A 322 -21.76 3.01 -9.15
N LYS A 323 -22.34 3.26 -7.99
CA LYS A 323 -23.75 2.91 -7.69
C LYS A 323 -24.10 1.47 -8.07
N GLY A 324 -23.25 0.55 -7.64
CA GLY A 324 -23.40 -0.89 -7.84
C GLY A 324 -22.84 -1.43 -9.17
N ILE A 325 -22.50 -0.56 -10.14
CA ILE A 325 -22.01 -0.97 -11.45
C ILE A 325 -20.47 -0.98 -11.47
N LEU A 326 -19.87 -2.11 -11.82
CA LEU A 326 -18.42 -2.23 -11.99
C LEU A 326 -17.97 -1.45 -13.23
N LYS A 327 -17.20 -0.39 -13.02
CA LYS A 327 -16.75 0.53 -14.09
C LYS A 327 -15.41 0.11 -14.69
N THR A 328 -14.48 -0.27 -13.84
CA THR A 328 -13.10 -0.58 -14.22
C THR A 328 -12.42 -1.36 -13.09
N GLY A 329 -11.18 -1.80 -13.31
CA GLY A 329 -10.25 -2.19 -12.26
C GLY A 329 -9.12 -1.17 -12.12
N ILE A 330 -8.13 -1.52 -11.31
CA ILE A 330 -6.87 -0.81 -11.16
C ILE A 330 -5.78 -1.47 -11.99
N CYS A 331 -4.82 -0.71 -12.52
CA CYS A 331 -3.77 -1.29 -13.35
C CYS A 331 -2.43 -0.55 -13.29
N ASP A 332 -1.36 -1.33 -13.42
CA ASP A 332 -0.02 -0.88 -13.77
C ASP A 332 0.06 -0.51 -15.26
N ALA A 333 1.18 0.08 -15.68
CA ALA A 333 1.36 0.49 -17.07
C ALA A 333 1.37 -0.69 -18.04
N GLN A 334 1.92 -1.86 -17.65
CA GLN A 334 1.99 -3.03 -18.52
C GLN A 334 0.62 -3.67 -18.72
N ALA A 335 -0.17 -3.81 -17.67
CA ALA A 335 -1.54 -4.30 -17.75
C ALA A 335 -2.42 -3.35 -18.58
N ALA A 336 -2.27 -2.04 -18.38
CA ALA A 336 -2.98 -1.02 -19.16
C ALA A 336 -2.69 -1.15 -20.66
N MET A 337 -1.42 -1.30 -21.04
CA MET A 337 -1.03 -1.50 -22.44
C MET A 337 -1.63 -2.80 -23.03
N ALA A 338 -1.57 -3.90 -22.27
CA ALA A 338 -2.09 -5.20 -22.73
C ALA A 338 -3.62 -5.19 -22.93
N LEU A 339 -4.35 -4.39 -22.17
CA LEU A 339 -5.80 -4.28 -22.18
C LEU A 339 -6.31 -3.08 -23.00
N GLY A 340 -5.41 -2.24 -23.54
CA GLY A 340 -5.78 -1.06 -24.32
C GLY A 340 -6.47 0.04 -23.48
N THR A 341 -6.13 0.16 -22.21
CA THR A 341 -6.65 1.16 -21.29
C THR A 341 -5.55 2.09 -20.78
N LYS A 342 -5.88 2.99 -19.85
CA LYS A 342 -4.91 3.89 -19.19
C LYS A 342 -4.49 3.31 -17.84
N PRO A 343 -3.21 3.49 -17.43
CA PRO A 343 -2.76 3.11 -16.10
C PRO A 343 -3.44 3.99 -15.03
N THR A 344 -3.70 3.40 -13.87
CA THR A 344 -4.43 4.06 -12.77
C THR A 344 -3.53 4.57 -11.65
N GLY A 345 -2.18 4.43 -11.79
CA GLY A 345 -1.24 4.82 -10.76
C GLY A 345 -1.10 3.76 -9.65
N ASN A 346 -1.28 2.50 -10.02
CA ASN A 346 -1.23 1.36 -9.11
C ASN A 346 -0.04 0.41 -9.38
N GLY A 347 0.93 0.84 -10.21
CA GLY A 347 2.14 0.07 -10.49
C GLY A 347 3.14 0.15 -9.33
N ARG A 348 3.21 -0.90 -8.49
CA ARG A 348 4.05 -0.90 -7.29
C ARG A 348 5.03 -2.06 -7.28
N ARG A 349 6.25 -1.81 -6.79
CA ARG A 349 7.31 -2.80 -6.58
C ARG A 349 7.35 -3.21 -5.11
N GLU A 350 7.52 -4.48 -4.85
CA GLU A 350 7.84 -4.97 -3.51
C GLU A 350 9.24 -4.51 -3.10
N LYS A 351 10.20 -4.60 -4.04
CA LYS A 351 11.59 -4.13 -3.93
C LYS A 351 12.06 -3.65 -5.29
N ASN A 352 13.13 -2.86 -5.33
CA ASN A 352 13.75 -2.40 -6.57
C ASN A 352 14.12 -3.56 -7.52
N SER A 353 14.51 -4.73 -6.97
CA SER A 353 14.84 -5.93 -7.77
C SER A 353 13.63 -6.65 -8.36
N HIS A 354 12.42 -6.30 -7.98
CA HIS A 354 11.19 -6.89 -8.51
C HIS A 354 10.55 -5.96 -9.55
N LYS A 355 9.83 -6.53 -10.50
CA LYS A 355 9.03 -5.73 -11.44
C LYS A 355 7.86 -5.07 -10.71
N ALA A 356 7.34 -4.01 -11.28
CA ALA A 356 6.06 -3.45 -10.84
C ALA A 356 4.91 -4.41 -11.15
N TYR A 357 3.95 -4.50 -10.23
CA TYR A 357 2.69 -5.19 -10.36
C TYR A 357 1.55 -4.25 -10.01
N THR A 358 0.38 -4.54 -10.51
CA THR A 358 -0.83 -3.87 -10.04
C THR A 358 -1.02 -4.18 -8.55
N ARG A 359 -1.20 -3.13 -7.73
CA ARG A 359 -1.45 -3.24 -6.29
C ARG A 359 -2.44 -2.18 -5.86
N MET A 360 -3.37 -2.60 -5.00
CA MET A 360 -4.27 -1.68 -4.30
C MET A 360 -3.49 -0.60 -3.55
N THR A 361 -4.15 0.53 -3.35
CA THR A 361 -3.69 1.65 -2.55
C THR A 361 -4.69 1.96 -1.44
N ASN A 362 -5.36 3.09 -1.44
CA ASN A 362 -6.43 3.37 -0.49
C ASN A 362 -7.75 2.86 -1.08
N THR A 363 -8.21 1.70 -0.60
CA THR A 363 -9.39 0.99 -1.11
C THR A 363 -10.51 1.10 -0.10
N PHE A 364 -11.67 1.65 -0.50
CA PHE A 364 -12.80 1.85 0.41
C PHE A 364 -14.14 1.96 -0.31
N PHE A 365 -15.22 1.77 0.45
CA PHE A 365 -16.57 2.19 0.05
C PHE A 365 -16.84 3.61 0.53
N GLU A 366 -17.54 4.40 -0.29
CA GLU A 366 -18.08 5.68 0.16
C GLU A 366 -19.03 5.49 1.35
N PRO A 367 -19.01 6.41 2.32
CA PRO A 367 -19.97 6.34 3.43
C PRO A 367 -21.40 6.61 2.92
N GLY A 368 -22.34 5.82 3.43
CA GLY A 368 -23.77 6.06 3.22
C GLY A 368 -24.32 7.12 4.16
N THR A 369 -25.65 7.28 4.13
CA THR A 369 -26.40 8.25 4.96
C THR A 369 -27.11 7.62 6.14
N ASP A 370 -27.21 6.29 6.18
CA ASP A 370 -27.92 5.55 7.21
C ASP A 370 -27.13 5.56 8.53
N LYS A 371 -27.85 5.64 9.63
CA LYS A 371 -27.25 5.57 10.96
C LYS A 371 -27.11 4.12 11.39
N VAL A 372 -26.02 3.81 12.05
CA VAL A 372 -25.73 2.45 12.54
C VAL A 372 -26.84 1.95 13.47
N GLU A 373 -27.37 2.81 14.34
CA GLU A 373 -28.46 2.48 15.27
C GLU A 373 -29.75 2.09 14.54
N ASP A 374 -30.05 2.78 13.42
CA ASP A 374 -31.24 2.51 12.61
C ASP A 374 -31.05 1.18 11.83
N MET A 375 -29.83 0.90 11.33
CA MET A 375 -29.49 -0.39 10.72
C MET A 375 -29.67 -1.54 11.72
N ILE A 376 -29.16 -1.40 12.95
CA ILE A 376 -29.29 -2.40 14.01
C ILE A 376 -30.78 -2.62 14.34
N ALA A 377 -31.55 -1.55 14.48
CA ALA A 377 -32.97 -1.62 14.77
C ALA A 377 -33.82 -2.29 13.67
N SER A 378 -33.32 -2.29 12.42
CA SER A 378 -33.98 -2.91 11.27
C SER A 378 -33.87 -4.43 11.22
N ILE A 379 -32.90 -5.02 11.96
CA ILE A 379 -32.60 -6.45 11.96
C ILE A 379 -33.22 -7.10 13.23
N SER A 380 -34.05 -8.10 13.01
CA SER A 380 -34.69 -8.81 14.13
C SER A 380 -33.77 -9.81 14.84
N TYR A 381 -32.86 -10.42 14.10
CA TYR A 381 -31.81 -11.31 14.59
C TYR A 381 -30.64 -11.32 13.60
N GLY A 382 -29.44 -11.04 14.07
CA GLY A 382 -28.25 -10.96 13.25
C GLY A 382 -27.03 -10.61 14.08
N PHE A 383 -25.92 -10.26 13.40
CA PHE A 383 -24.66 -9.96 14.05
C PHE A 383 -24.10 -8.61 13.61
N TYR A 384 -23.51 -7.91 14.55
CA TYR A 384 -22.62 -6.80 14.30
C TYR A 384 -21.18 -7.33 14.29
N LEU A 385 -20.52 -7.25 13.13
CA LEU A 385 -19.18 -7.80 12.92
C LEU A 385 -18.13 -6.69 13.04
N GLU A 386 -17.16 -6.89 13.92
CA GLU A 386 -16.02 -6.00 14.11
C GLU A 386 -14.74 -6.79 14.40
N ASN A 387 -13.58 -6.16 14.20
CA ASN A 387 -12.26 -6.74 14.47
C ASN A 387 -11.97 -8.01 13.66
N ALA A 388 -12.09 -7.91 12.35
CA ALA A 388 -11.64 -8.97 11.47
C ALA A 388 -10.16 -9.32 11.73
N SER A 389 -9.86 -10.61 11.82
CA SER A 389 -8.49 -11.08 12.09
C SER A 389 -7.67 -11.35 10.84
N SER A 390 -8.31 -11.78 9.76
CA SER A 390 -7.68 -12.03 8.46
C SER A 390 -8.75 -12.21 7.38
N GLY A 391 -8.40 -11.90 6.14
CA GLY A 391 -9.16 -12.24 4.94
C GLY A 391 -8.27 -12.99 3.95
N MET A 392 -8.88 -13.73 3.07
CA MET A 392 -8.23 -14.36 1.92
C MET A 392 -9.24 -14.44 0.80
N GLU A 393 -8.80 -14.15 -0.42
CA GLU A 393 -9.69 -14.09 -1.57
C GLU A 393 -9.32 -15.11 -2.65
N ASP A 394 -10.32 -15.45 -3.49
CA ASP A 394 -10.11 -16.11 -4.78
C ASP A 394 -10.69 -15.25 -5.91
N PRO A 395 -9.86 -14.49 -6.65
CA PRO A 395 -10.30 -13.59 -7.71
C PRO A 395 -11.09 -14.29 -8.82
N LYS A 396 -10.90 -15.61 -8.97
CA LYS A 396 -11.60 -16.40 -10.02
C LYS A 396 -13.08 -16.58 -9.72
N ASN A 397 -13.46 -16.59 -8.45
CA ASN A 397 -14.80 -16.93 -8.00
C ASN A 397 -15.42 -15.85 -7.11
N TRP A 398 -14.70 -14.78 -6.77
CA TRP A 398 -15.06 -13.80 -5.74
C TRP A 398 -15.39 -14.45 -4.39
N GLY A 399 -14.72 -15.56 -4.09
CA GLY A 399 -14.78 -16.20 -2.79
C GLY A 399 -13.91 -15.44 -1.79
N ILE A 400 -14.40 -15.29 -0.58
CA ILE A 400 -13.68 -14.76 0.57
C ILE A 400 -13.56 -15.87 1.61
#